data_63384332e73f5ff9ff1d08f84b8430a1
#
_entry.id   63384332e73f5ff9ff1d08f84b8430a1
#
_cell.length_a   1.000
_cell.length_b   1.000
_cell.length_c   1.000
_cell.angle_alpha   90.00
_cell.angle_beta   90.00
_cell.angle_gamma   90.00
#
_symmetry.space_group_name_H-M   'P 1'
#
loop_
_entity.id
_entity.type
_entity.pdbx_description
1 polymer ?
#
loop_
_entity_poly.entity_id
_entity_poly.type
_entity_poly.pdbx_seq_one_letter_code
_entity_poly.pdbx_strand_id
1 'polypeptide(L)'
;MSTLLGISVYLSETIEGQRGYIQKLSDKGFQSIFTSLHIPEDNPNLFKERLIELGAIAKKNEMELIADISPKSLQYLGYTWDTADQLLSWGLTGLRIDYGVEESTIAQLSNKMKIALNASTITEESLLRLKSFGLNVSSVEAWHNFYPRPETGLDRGDFHEQNQWLKSEGLKVMAFIPGDKKRRGPLYKGLPTLEDHRALSPFTSFCDLKFKEKVDKILVGDFELSDFALEQFSALLHEGYFLIRAKSFIEDKGVLNILENIQTNRLDSARDCIRSMESREYGLIGKNPVEPFHMIKRNVGSITVDNKNYGRYQGEIQITKTNLDEDAKVNVIGRVVEEDIPLLKYVKGGNKFKIRWI
;
A
#
# COMPACT_ATOMS: atom_id res chain seq x y z
N MET A 1 -0.32 -15.55 3.92
CA MET A 1 0.14 -14.69 5.03
C MET A 1 -0.45 -13.29 4.84
N SER A 2 -0.83 -12.61 5.92
CA SER A 2 -1.32 -11.22 5.86
C SER A 2 -0.15 -10.28 5.57
N THR A 3 -0.29 -9.36 4.61
CA THR A 3 0.69 -8.31 4.37
C THR A 3 0.64 -7.31 5.52
N LEU A 4 1.78 -7.02 6.14
CA LEU A 4 1.88 -6.03 7.22
C LEU A 4 1.96 -4.62 6.62
N LEU A 5 1.21 -3.69 7.19
CA LEU A 5 1.22 -2.28 6.81
C LEU A 5 2.01 -1.43 7.80
N GLY A 6 2.67 -0.40 7.29
CA GLY A 6 3.40 0.55 8.11
C GLY A 6 3.49 1.94 7.49
N ILE A 7 4.12 2.82 8.23
CA ILE A 7 4.29 4.24 7.92
C ILE A 7 5.72 4.67 8.13
N SER A 8 6.10 5.77 7.49
CA SER A 8 7.33 6.50 7.79
C SER A 8 7.02 7.65 8.75
N VAL A 9 7.80 7.77 9.81
CA VAL A 9 7.78 8.89 10.75
C VAL A 9 9.14 9.56 10.74
N TYR A 10 9.20 10.83 10.39
CA TYR A 10 10.44 11.56 10.24
C TYR A 10 10.74 12.44 11.44
N LEU A 11 11.96 12.36 11.95
CA LEU A 11 12.41 13.08 13.13
C LEU A 11 12.72 14.56 12.86
N SER A 12 12.59 15.03 11.62
CA SER A 12 12.63 16.46 11.27
C SER A 12 11.46 17.24 11.87
N GLU A 13 10.32 16.59 12.10
CA GLU A 13 9.15 17.19 12.77
C GLU A 13 9.05 16.73 14.22
N THR A 14 8.30 17.47 15.05
CA THR A 14 8.06 17.07 16.45
C THR A 14 7.21 15.80 16.49
N ILE A 15 7.55 14.90 17.38
CA ILE A 15 6.80 13.64 17.55
C ILE A 15 5.41 13.91 18.13
N GLU A 16 5.30 14.88 19.02
CA GLU A 16 3.99 15.29 19.54
C GLU A 16 3.02 15.73 18.43
N GLY A 17 3.51 16.48 17.43
CA GLY A 17 2.69 16.87 16.27
C GLY A 17 2.22 15.68 15.41
N GLN A 18 2.96 14.59 15.42
CA GLN A 18 2.66 13.36 14.66
C GLN A 18 1.88 12.31 15.46
N ARG A 19 1.81 12.45 16.80
CA ARG A 19 1.19 11.48 17.72
C ARG A 19 -0.24 11.11 17.33
N GLY A 20 -1.08 12.09 17.08
CA GLY A 20 -2.50 11.88 16.71
C GLY A 20 -2.65 11.11 15.40
N TYR A 21 -1.76 11.38 14.44
CA TYR A 21 -1.76 10.67 13.15
C TYR A 21 -1.26 9.22 13.30
N ILE A 22 -0.21 8.99 14.07
CA ILE A 22 0.29 7.63 14.36
C ILE A 22 -0.80 6.80 15.03
N GLN A 23 -1.50 7.35 16.03
CA GLN A 23 -2.62 6.67 16.70
C GLN A 23 -3.73 6.35 15.71
N LYS A 24 -4.17 7.31 14.90
CA LYS A 24 -5.20 7.11 13.86
C LYS A 24 -4.85 5.97 12.91
N LEU A 25 -3.58 5.83 12.54
CA LEU A 25 -3.12 4.77 11.64
C LEU A 25 -3.05 3.41 12.34
N SER A 26 -2.57 3.36 13.58
CA SER A 26 -2.61 2.15 14.41
C SER A 26 -4.04 1.61 14.53
N ASP A 27 -5.02 2.47 14.82
CA ASP A 27 -6.44 2.12 14.90
C ASP A 27 -6.99 1.56 13.57
N LYS A 28 -6.35 1.90 12.44
CA LYS A 28 -6.68 1.41 11.09
C LYS A 28 -5.86 0.19 10.64
N GLY A 29 -5.11 -0.43 11.56
CA GLY A 29 -4.39 -1.68 11.30
C GLY A 29 -2.97 -1.50 10.75
N PHE A 30 -2.39 -0.31 10.82
CA PHE A 30 -0.97 -0.11 10.55
C PHE A 30 -0.15 -0.53 11.77
N GLN A 31 0.85 -1.40 11.57
CA GLN A 31 1.54 -2.11 12.65
C GLN A 31 3.06 -1.90 12.64
N SER A 32 3.60 -1.11 11.71
CA SER A 32 5.04 -0.89 11.61
C SER A 32 5.36 0.58 11.37
N ILE A 33 6.40 1.07 12.02
CA ILE A 33 6.95 2.42 11.84
C ILE A 33 8.39 2.28 11.31
N PHE A 34 8.68 2.99 10.23
CA PHE A 34 10.02 3.27 9.76
C PHE A 34 10.42 4.69 10.15
N THR A 35 11.63 4.86 10.61
CA THR A 35 12.28 6.17 10.75
C THR A 35 13.69 6.11 10.22
N SER A 36 14.24 7.23 9.76
CA SER A 36 15.63 7.30 9.30
C SER A 36 16.41 8.29 10.13
N LEU A 37 17.58 7.86 10.59
CA LEU A 37 18.58 8.71 11.26
C LEU A 37 19.70 9.14 10.30
N HIS A 38 19.49 8.92 9.01
CA HIS A 38 20.48 9.15 7.95
C HIS A 38 19.99 10.14 6.90
N ILE A 39 19.16 11.11 7.30
CA ILE A 39 18.67 12.15 6.41
C ILE A 39 19.60 13.37 6.55
N PRO A 40 20.30 13.78 5.47
CA PRO A 40 21.29 14.86 5.56
C PRO A 40 20.72 16.21 6.01
N GLU A 41 19.46 16.47 5.73
CA GLU A 41 18.75 17.71 6.07
C GLU A 41 18.28 17.77 7.53
N ASP A 42 18.31 16.66 8.26
CA ASP A 42 17.81 16.58 9.64
C ASP A 42 18.89 17.00 10.65
N ASN A 43 18.44 17.51 11.82
CA ASN A 43 19.34 17.90 12.91
C ASN A 43 19.64 16.73 13.84
N PRO A 44 20.88 16.18 13.83
CA PRO A 44 21.24 15.03 14.65
C PRO A 44 21.10 15.23 16.17
N ASN A 45 21.18 16.48 16.65
CA ASN A 45 21.07 16.79 18.07
C ASN A 45 19.66 16.48 18.63
N LEU A 46 18.66 16.42 17.77
CA LEU A 46 17.28 16.12 18.15
C LEU A 46 16.93 14.64 18.04
N PHE A 47 17.81 13.82 17.43
CA PHE A 47 17.49 12.42 17.13
C PHE A 47 17.22 11.60 18.38
N LYS A 48 18.07 11.75 19.39
CA LYS A 48 17.98 10.94 20.61
C LYS A 48 16.65 11.12 21.33
N GLU A 49 16.27 12.37 21.61
CA GLU A 49 15.06 12.72 22.33
C GLU A 49 13.82 12.26 21.54
N ARG A 50 13.75 12.62 20.26
CA ARG A 50 12.61 12.29 19.38
C ARG A 50 12.50 10.80 19.14
N LEU A 51 13.61 10.06 19.04
CA LEU A 51 13.60 8.60 18.86
C LEU A 51 13.06 7.90 20.12
N ILE A 52 13.43 8.36 21.32
CA ILE A 52 12.92 7.83 22.59
C ILE A 52 11.39 8.09 22.68
N GLU A 53 10.96 9.30 22.32
CA GLU A 53 9.53 9.67 22.32
C GLU A 53 8.76 8.81 21.29
N LEU A 54 9.28 8.65 20.07
CA LEU A 54 8.68 7.80 19.05
C LEU A 54 8.59 6.34 19.50
N GLY A 55 9.65 5.83 20.13
CA GLY A 55 9.68 4.46 20.67
C GLY A 55 8.63 4.22 21.75
N ALA A 56 8.41 5.21 22.62
CA ALA A 56 7.35 5.13 23.63
C ALA A 56 5.95 5.07 22.96
N ILE A 57 5.72 5.83 21.89
CA ILE A 57 4.47 5.79 21.12
C ILE A 57 4.32 4.44 20.40
N ALA A 58 5.38 3.97 19.74
CA ALA A 58 5.36 2.68 19.05
C ALA A 58 5.01 1.54 20.01
N LYS A 59 5.68 1.50 21.18
CA LYS A 59 5.41 0.50 22.23
C LYS A 59 3.97 0.56 22.75
N LYS A 60 3.46 1.79 23.00
CA LYS A 60 2.07 1.99 23.46
C LYS A 60 1.05 1.46 22.46
N ASN A 61 1.32 1.59 21.16
CA ASN A 61 0.44 1.18 20.07
C ASN A 61 0.76 -0.23 19.52
N GLU A 62 1.64 -0.98 20.19
CA GLU A 62 2.07 -2.32 19.76
C GLU A 62 2.59 -2.35 18.30
N MET A 63 3.23 -1.27 17.86
CA MET A 63 3.81 -1.14 16.52
C MET A 63 5.29 -1.50 16.52
N GLU A 64 5.74 -2.19 15.49
CA GLU A 64 7.18 -2.29 15.23
C GLU A 64 7.78 -0.91 14.98
N LEU A 65 9.00 -0.69 15.46
CA LEU A 65 9.80 0.50 15.14
C LEU A 65 11.16 0.07 14.59
N ILE A 66 11.39 0.31 13.32
CA ILE A 66 12.67 0.04 12.64
C ILE A 66 13.32 1.40 12.30
N ALA A 67 14.55 1.59 12.75
CA ALA A 67 15.33 2.79 12.45
C ALA A 67 16.40 2.47 11.41
N ASP A 68 16.45 3.28 10.35
CA ASP A 68 17.55 3.28 9.38
C ASP A 68 18.76 4.01 10.00
N ILE A 69 19.88 3.30 10.10
CA ILE A 69 21.04 3.74 10.89
C ILE A 69 22.35 3.55 10.12
N SER A 70 23.24 4.52 10.26
CA SER A 70 24.61 4.46 9.78
C SER A 70 25.58 4.42 10.97
N PRO A 71 26.87 4.04 10.76
CA PRO A 71 27.89 4.12 11.80
C PRO A 71 27.94 5.50 12.48
N LYS A 72 27.80 6.55 11.69
CA LYS A 72 27.83 7.94 12.17
C LYS A 72 26.61 8.27 13.04
N SER A 73 25.41 7.90 12.61
CA SER A 73 24.19 8.16 13.39
C SER A 73 24.15 7.34 14.68
N LEU A 74 24.65 6.09 14.67
CA LEU A 74 24.77 5.28 15.88
C LEU A 74 25.71 5.94 16.92
N GLN A 75 26.81 6.49 16.44
CA GLN A 75 27.77 7.21 17.27
C GLN A 75 27.15 8.48 17.90
N TYR A 76 26.32 9.23 17.16
CA TYR A 76 25.60 10.39 17.71
C TYR A 76 24.62 10.01 18.83
N LEU A 77 24.06 8.80 18.78
CA LEU A 77 23.20 8.30 19.85
C LEU A 77 23.99 7.84 21.08
N GLY A 78 25.32 7.77 21.00
CA GLY A 78 26.23 7.34 22.09
C GLY A 78 26.41 5.83 22.15
N TYR A 79 26.19 5.10 21.06
CA TYR A 79 26.32 3.65 20.97
C TYR A 79 27.38 3.23 19.95
N THR A 80 27.85 2.00 20.10
CA THR A 80 28.64 1.26 19.13
C THR A 80 27.85 0.07 18.62
N TRP A 81 28.34 -0.62 17.60
CA TRP A 81 27.67 -1.83 17.11
C TRP A 81 27.55 -2.93 18.16
N ASP A 82 28.52 -3.05 19.07
CA ASP A 82 28.48 -4.03 20.17
C ASP A 82 27.37 -3.76 21.19
N THR A 83 26.95 -2.48 21.28
CA THR A 83 25.91 -2.01 22.23
C THR A 83 24.62 -1.57 21.54
N ALA A 84 24.51 -1.72 20.22
CA ALA A 84 23.35 -1.27 19.44
C ALA A 84 22.03 -1.91 19.86
N ASP A 85 22.08 -3.14 20.39
CA ASP A 85 20.92 -3.84 20.95
C ASP A 85 20.30 -3.13 22.16
N GLN A 86 21.02 -2.22 22.84
CA GLN A 86 20.45 -1.40 23.92
C GLN A 86 19.38 -0.41 23.43
N LEU A 87 19.35 -0.10 22.12
CA LEU A 87 18.29 0.70 21.50
C LEU A 87 16.90 0.04 21.63
N LEU A 88 16.82 -1.26 21.86
CA LEU A 88 15.56 -1.95 22.20
C LEU A 88 14.90 -1.36 23.46
N SER A 89 15.68 -0.87 24.41
CA SER A 89 15.18 -0.21 25.62
C SER A 89 14.40 1.08 25.31
N TRP A 90 14.73 1.74 24.19
CA TRP A 90 14.04 2.94 23.71
C TRP A 90 12.76 2.62 22.93
N GLY A 91 12.41 1.35 22.76
CA GLY A 91 11.19 0.93 22.04
C GLY A 91 11.42 0.57 20.58
N LEU A 92 12.67 0.57 20.10
CA LEU A 92 12.97 0.00 18.78
C LEU A 92 12.72 -1.51 18.81
N THR A 93 12.35 -2.07 17.66
CA THR A 93 12.28 -3.53 17.45
C THR A 93 13.39 -4.03 16.57
N GLY A 94 14.05 -3.14 15.81
CA GLY A 94 15.17 -3.48 14.93
C GLY A 94 15.81 -2.29 14.26
N LEU A 95 16.84 -2.59 13.49
CA LEU A 95 17.61 -1.62 12.73
C LEU A 95 17.64 -1.99 11.25
N ARG A 96 17.53 -0.97 10.39
CA ARG A 96 17.87 -1.10 8.99
C ARG A 96 19.32 -0.69 8.81
N ILE A 97 20.11 -1.60 8.24
CA ILE A 97 21.54 -1.41 8.01
C ILE A 97 21.77 -1.35 6.51
N ASP A 98 22.25 -0.20 6.04
CA ASP A 98 22.43 0.04 4.60
C ASP A 98 23.89 -0.20 4.16
N TYR A 99 24.88 0.35 4.90
CA TYR A 99 26.30 0.23 4.55
C TYR A 99 27.21 0.46 5.76
N GLY A 100 28.51 0.12 5.58
CA GLY A 100 29.57 0.48 6.53
C GLY A 100 29.57 -0.34 7.82
N VAL A 101 28.98 -1.54 7.80
CA VAL A 101 28.95 -2.47 8.94
C VAL A 101 29.51 -3.83 8.50
N GLU A 102 30.36 -4.40 9.32
CA GLU A 102 30.95 -5.72 9.08
C GLU A 102 29.87 -6.81 9.08
N GLU A 103 29.93 -7.75 8.14
CA GLU A 103 28.93 -8.82 8.00
C GLU A 103 28.82 -9.69 9.25
N SER A 104 29.93 -9.93 9.96
CA SER A 104 29.95 -10.62 11.25
C SER A 104 29.16 -9.89 12.33
N THR A 105 29.22 -8.57 12.36
CA THR A 105 28.48 -7.71 13.29
C THR A 105 26.99 -7.77 12.98
N ILE A 106 26.60 -7.69 11.70
CA ILE A 106 25.20 -7.81 11.25
C ILE A 106 24.65 -9.18 11.68
N ALA A 107 25.39 -10.25 11.43
CA ALA A 107 24.97 -11.59 11.82
C ALA A 107 24.80 -11.72 13.34
N GLN A 108 25.70 -11.16 14.15
CA GLN A 108 25.57 -11.15 15.62
C GLN A 108 24.34 -10.37 16.09
N LEU A 109 24.11 -9.17 15.53
CA LEU A 109 22.93 -8.35 15.86
C LEU A 109 21.61 -9.04 15.51
N SER A 110 21.58 -9.81 14.41
CA SER A 110 20.38 -10.55 14.01
C SER A 110 19.90 -11.58 15.04
N ASN A 111 20.79 -12.00 15.95
CA ASN A 111 20.45 -12.90 17.06
C ASN A 111 19.93 -12.16 18.30
N LYS A 112 19.97 -10.83 18.31
CA LYS A 112 19.53 -9.99 19.42
C LYS A 112 18.31 -9.14 19.09
N MET A 113 18.16 -8.74 17.82
CA MET A 113 17.10 -7.84 17.36
C MET A 113 16.78 -8.09 15.89
N LYS A 114 15.67 -7.52 15.42
CA LYS A 114 15.31 -7.56 14.00
C LYS A 114 16.30 -6.73 13.17
N ILE A 115 16.72 -7.26 12.03
CA ILE A 115 17.60 -6.58 11.08
C ILE A 115 16.90 -6.47 9.73
N ALA A 116 16.91 -5.28 9.15
CA ALA A 116 16.49 -5.06 7.77
C ALA A 116 17.74 -4.78 6.91
N LEU A 117 17.96 -5.62 5.90
CA LEU A 117 19.03 -5.47 4.91
C LEU A 117 18.50 -4.69 3.69
N ASN A 118 19.37 -4.01 2.96
CA ASN A 118 18.99 -3.33 1.73
C ASN A 118 18.72 -4.35 0.62
N ALA A 119 17.43 -4.53 0.28
CA ALA A 119 16.97 -5.49 -0.74
C ALA A 119 17.54 -5.20 -2.15
N SER A 120 17.86 -3.93 -2.44
CA SER A 120 18.32 -3.52 -3.77
C SER A 120 19.82 -3.71 -3.99
N THR A 121 20.58 -3.91 -2.92
CA THR A 121 22.06 -4.00 -3.00
C THR A 121 22.66 -5.30 -2.48
N ILE A 122 21.88 -6.09 -1.74
CA ILE A 122 22.33 -7.39 -1.25
C ILE A 122 22.52 -8.36 -2.41
N THR A 123 23.63 -9.09 -2.39
CA THR A 123 23.97 -10.12 -3.38
C THR A 123 23.95 -11.50 -2.74
N GLU A 124 23.88 -12.54 -3.59
CA GLU A 124 23.96 -13.93 -3.14
C GLU A 124 25.25 -14.20 -2.36
N GLU A 125 26.38 -13.68 -2.84
CA GLU A 125 27.66 -13.84 -2.19
C GLU A 125 27.67 -13.20 -0.79
N SER A 126 27.17 -11.97 -0.63
CA SER A 126 27.08 -11.30 0.67
C SER A 126 26.13 -12.00 1.62
N LEU A 127 25.00 -12.52 1.13
CA LEU A 127 24.07 -13.28 1.95
C LEU A 127 24.67 -14.61 2.43
N LEU A 128 25.42 -15.32 1.57
CA LEU A 128 26.15 -16.53 1.96
C LEU A 128 27.20 -16.24 3.04
N ARG A 129 27.95 -15.13 2.92
CA ARG A 129 28.90 -14.73 3.98
C ARG A 129 28.18 -14.40 5.29
N LEU A 130 27.08 -13.63 5.25
CA LEU A 130 26.27 -13.36 6.44
C LEU A 130 25.79 -14.66 7.12
N LYS A 131 25.30 -15.63 6.34
CA LYS A 131 24.91 -16.93 6.85
C LYS A 131 26.08 -17.71 7.47
N SER A 132 27.29 -17.62 6.88
CA SER A 132 28.47 -18.26 7.44
C SER A 132 28.91 -17.68 8.79
N PHE A 133 28.59 -16.41 9.06
CA PHE A 133 28.78 -15.75 10.36
C PHE A 133 27.64 -16.00 11.36
N GLY A 134 26.66 -16.85 11.02
CA GLY A 134 25.55 -17.20 11.91
C GLY A 134 24.36 -16.24 11.87
N LEU A 135 24.03 -15.68 10.69
CA LEU A 135 22.85 -14.84 10.51
C LEU A 135 21.58 -15.59 10.91
N ASN A 136 20.79 -15.01 11.79
CA ASN A 136 19.47 -15.51 12.12
C ASN A 136 18.45 -15.05 11.06
N VAL A 137 18.26 -15.84 10.01
CA VAL A 137 17.36 -15.50 8.88
C VAL A 137 15.93 -15.19 9.34
N SER A 138 15.45 -15.81 10.41
CA SER A 138 14.07 -15.59 10.92
C SER A 138 13.84 -14.20 11.50
N SER A 139 14.89 -13.51 11.92
CA SER A 139 14.85 -12.12 12.41
C SER A 139 15.32 -11.10 11.38
N VAL A 140 15.54 -11.53 10.12
CA VAL A 140 16.02 -10.65 9.05
C VAL A 140 14.95 -10.44 7.99
N GLU A 141 14.82 -9.21 7.55
CA GLU A 141 13.96 -8.80 6.44
C GLU A 141 14.81 -8.12 5.36
N ALA A 142 14.36 -8.12 4.12
CA ALA A 142 14.97 -7.40 3.00
C ALA A 142 14.08 -6.20 2.63
N TRP A 143 14.62 -4.99 2.79
CA TRP A 143 13.88 -3.75 2.64
C TRP A 143 14.38 -2.96 1.45
N HIS A 144 13.52 -2.74 0.45
CA HIS A 144 13.82 -1.82 -0.64
C HIS A 144 13.88 -0.37 -0.16
N ASN A 145 14.58 0.47 -0.93
CA ASN A 145 14.58 1.92 -0.73
C ASN A 145 13.29 2.52 -1.30
N PHE A 146 12.96 3.72 -0.86
CA PHE A 146 12.13 4.65 -1.62
C PHE A 146 13.03 5.58 -2.44
N TYR A 147 12.50 6.11 -3.54
CA TYR A 147 13.25 6.91 -4.50
C TYR A 147 12.62 8.30 -4.66
N PRO A 148 13.18 9.35 -4.01
CA PRO A 148 12.60 10.70 -4.03
C PRO A 148 12.61 11.36 -5.40
N ARG A 149 13.71 11.12 -6.17
CA ARG A 149 13.86 11.71 -7.51
C ARG A 149 13.03 10.92 -8.52
N PRO A 150 12.13 11.58 -9.29
CA PRO A 150 11.44 10.95 -10.41
C PRO A 150 12.41 10.25 -11.37
N GLU A 151 11.97 9.19 -12.00
CA GLU A 151 12.70 8.37 -12.97
C GLU A 151 13.82 7.50 -12.35
N THR A 152 13.97 7.49 -11.02
CA THR A 152 14.99 6.68 -10.34
C THR A 152 14.41 5.53 -9.50
N GLY A 153 13.08 5.42 -9.42
CA GLY A 153 12.42 4.27 -8.82
C GLY A 153 12.76 2.97 -9.57
N LEU A 154 12.63 1.85 -8.89
CA LEU A 154 13.02 0.55 -9.46
C LEU A 154 12.16 0.18 -10.67
N ASP A 155 12.81 -0.49 -11.64
CA ASP A 155 12.10 -1.24 -12.67
C ASP A 155 11.35 -2.42 -12.08
N ARG A 156 10.18 -2.72 -12.65
CA ARG A 156 9.30 -3.78 -12.15
C ARG A 156 9.87 -5.18 -12.38
N GLY A 157 10.53 -5.42 -13.51
CA GLY A 157 11.13 -6.71 -13.83
C GLY A 157 12.24 -7.05 -12.84
N ASP A 158 13.19 -6.14 -12.68
CA ASP A 158 14.30 -6.29 -11.74
C ASP A 158 13.81 -6.45 -10.29
N PHE A 159 12.80 -5.66 -9.90
CA PHE A 159 12.17 -5.78 -8.58
C PHE A 159 11.55 -7.15 -8.36
N HIS A 160 10.84 -7.68 -9.35
CA HIS A 160 10.20 -8.98 -9.27
C HIS A 160 11.21 -10.12 -9.14
N GLU A 161 12.25 -10.12 -9.97
CA GLU A 161 13.32 -11.13 -9.95
C GLU A 161 14.07 -11.11 -8.63
N GLN A 162 14.47 -9.94 -8.16
CA GLN A 162 15.14 -9.76 -6.88
C GLN A 162 14.29 -10.29 -5.71
N ASN A 163 12.98 -9.99 -5.71
CA ASN A 163 12.08 -10.45 -4.66
C ASN A 163 11.86 -11.97 -4.70
N GLN A 164 11.81 -12.57 -5.88
CA GLN A 164 11.73 -14.03 -5.98
C GLN A 164 12.95 -14.70 -5.35
N TRP A 165 14.16 -14.20 -5.66
CA TRP A 165 15.38 -14.70 -5.05
C TRP A 165 15.39 -14.50 -3.52
N LEU A 166 15.14 -13.28 -3.03
CA LEU A 166 15.11 -12.99 -1.59
C LEU A 166 14.15 -13.91 -0.82
N LYS A 167 12.98 -14.15 -1.37
CA LYS A 167 11.99 -15.06 -0.78
C LYS A 167 12.43 -16.52 -0.82
N SER A 168 13.13 -16.96 -1.87
CA SER A 168 13.69 -18.31 -1.92
C SER A 168 14.76 -18.54 -0.86
N GLU A 169 15.44 -17.44 -0.42
CA GLU A 169 16.41 -17.43 0.69
C GLU A 169 15.75 -17.35 2.09
N GLY A 170 14.41 -17.30 2.15
CA GLY A 170 13.63 -17.24 3.39
C GLY A 170 13.42 -15.85 3.96
N LEU A 171 13.77 -14.80 3.22
CA LEU A 171 13.64 -13.41 3.67
C LEU A 171 12.25 -12.85 3.36
N LYS A 172 11.69 -12.09 4.30
CA LYS A 172 10.51 -11.27 4.05
C LYS A 172 10.92 -9.99 3.35
N VAL A 173 10.12 -9.58 2.36
CA VAL A 173 10.40 -8.39 1.56
C VAL A 173 9.49 -7.23 1.95
N MET A 174 10.07 -6.03 2.07
CA MET A 174 9.36 -4.78 2.28
C MET A 174 9.59 -3.81 1.11
N ALA A 175 8.53 -3.05 0.76
CA ALA A 175 8.59 -1.97 -0.22
C ALA A 175 7.74 -0.76 0.22
N PHE A 176 8.08 0.42 -0.32
CA PHE A 176 7.37 1.66 -0.04
C PHE A 176 6.35 2.00 -1.13
N ILE A 177 5.26 2.62 -0.69
CA ILE A 177 4.26 3.29 -1.54
C ILE A 177 4.28 4.80 -1.27
N PRO A 178 3.88 5.65 -2.25
CA PRO A 178 3.80 7.09 -2.02
C PRO A 178 2.63 7.46 -1.12
N GLY A 179 2.71 8.61 -0.45
CA GLY A 179 1.58 9.28 0.17
C GLY A 179 0.89 10.24 -0.82
N ASP A 180 -0.31 10.71 -0.47
CA ASP A 180 -1.13 11.58 -1.35
C ASP A 180 -1.60 12.88 -0.70
N LYS A 181 -1.39 13.07 0.63
CA LYS A 181 -1.78 14.30 1.34
C LYS A 181 -0.60 15.21 1.64
N LYS A 182 0.35 14.77 2.46
CA LYS A 182 1.55 15.51 2.80
C LYS A 182 2.77 14.73 2.31
N ARG A 183 3.35 15.18 1.21
CA ARG A 183 4.55 14.58 0.64
C ARG A 183 5.80 15.12 1.29
N ARG A 184 6.84 14.28 1.37
CA ARG A 184 8.12 14.65 1.94
C ARG A 184 8.96 15.44 0.93
N GLY A 185 9.65 16.49 1.46
CA GLY A 185 10.64 17.25 0.71
C GLY A 185 11.95 16.47 0.46
N PRO A 186 12.90 17.07 -0.25
CA PRO A 186 12.80 18.40 -0.85
C PRO A 186 12.01 18.45 -2.18
N LEU A 187 11.75 17.29 -2.83
CA LEU A 187 11.17 17.26 -4.18
C LEU A 187 9.63 17.20 -4.19
N TYR A 188 8.99 16.72 -3.12
CA TYR A 188 7.52 16.55 -3.00
C TYR A 188 6.89 15.75 -4.16
N LYS A 189 7.63 14.75 -4.69
CA LYS A 189 7.22 13.92 -5.83
C LYS A 189 6.76 12.52 -5.43
N GLY A 190 6.59 12.28 -4.12
CA GLY A 190 6.26 10.97 -3.58
C GLY A 190 7.51 10.10 -3.38
N LEU A 191 7.37 9.12 -2.50
CA LEU A 191 8.46 8.24 -2.08
C LEU A 191 8.13 6.75 -2.34
N PRO A 192 7.90 6.35 -3.59
CA PRO A 192 7.67 4.95 -3.93
C PRO A 192 8.98 4.15 -4.06
N THR A 193 8.90 2.82 -3.94
CA THR A 193 9.96 1.91 -4.37
C THR A 193 9.94 1.71 -5.89
N LEU A 194 8.77 1.40 -6.46
CA LEU A 194 8.60 1.23 -7.91
C LEU A 194 8.29 2.57 -8.59
N GLU A 195 8.96 2.85 -9.71
CA GLU A 195 8.67 4.07 -10.46
C GLU A 195 7.22 4.12 -10.96
N ASP A 196 6.66 3.00 -11.36
CA ASP A 196 5.26 2.86 -11.77
C ASP A 196 4.26 3.39 -10.73
N HIS A 197 4.62 3.38 -9.45
CA HIS A 197 3.74 3.80 -8.37
C HIS A 197 3.72 5.31 -8.14
N ARG A 198 4.66 6.06 -8.72
CA ARG A 198 4.79 7.50 -8.46
C ARG A 198 3.54 8.30 -8.83
N ALA A 199 2.84 7.89 -9.88
CA ALA A 199 1.61 8.52 -10.35
C ALA A 199 0.33 7.82 -9.89
N LEU A 200 0.44 6.71 -9.16
CA LEU A 200 -0.71 5.95 -8.66
C LEU A 200 -1.15 6.43 -7.27
N SER A 201 -2.41 6.19 -6.95
CA SER A 201 -2.89 6.39 -5.58
C SER A 201 -2.18 5.43 -4.60
N PRO A 202 -2.02 5.81 -3.32
CA PRO A 202 -1.41 4.92 -2.31
C PRO A 202 -2.09 3.56 -2.23
N PHE A 203 -3.42 3.55 -2.28
CA PHE A 203 -4.19 2.31 -2.19
C PHE A 203 -4.03 1.42 -3.43
N THR A 204 -3.94 2.00 -4.62
CA THR A 204 -3.63 1.24 -5.86
C THR A 204 -2.23 0.64 -5.80
N SER A 205 -1.25 1.42 -5.36
CA SER A 205 0.13 0.96 -5.19
C SER A 205 0.22 -0.19 -4.17
N PHE A 206 -0.52 -0.08 -3.07
CA PHE A 206 -0.65 -1.17 -2.09
C PHE A 206 -1.27 -2.43 -2.70
N CYS A 207 -2.35 -2.30 -3.45
CA CYS A 207 -2.98 -3.44 -4.11
C CYS A 207 -2.02 -4.13 -5.10
N ASP A 208 -1.21 -3.36 -5.81
CA ASP A 208 -0.21 -3.89 -6.73
C ASP A 208 0.87 -4.69 -5.98
N LEU A 209 1.47 -4.12 -4.96
CA LEU A 209 2.49 -4.81 -4.14
C LEU A 209 1.92 -6.05 -3.45
N LYS A 210 0.71 -5.96 -2.89
CA LYS A 210 0.07 -7.05 -2.17
C LYS A 210 -0.37 -8.20 -3.07
N PHE A 211 -1.13 -7.88 -4.12
CA PHE A 211 -1.83 -8.92 -4.90
C PHE A 211 -1.01 -9.42 -6.08
N LYS A 212 -0.18 -8.58 -6.69
CA LYS A 212 0.66 -8.94 -7.83
C LYS A 212 2.06 -9.35 -7.39
N GLU A 213 2.78 -8.47 -6.70
CA GLU A 213 4.18 -8.69 -6.31
C GLU A 213 4.35 -9.51 -5.02
N LYS A 214 3.24 -9.75 -4.29
CA LYS A 214 3.23 -10.56 -3.05
C LYS A 214 4.21 -10.08 -1.97
N VAL A 215 4.41 -8.77 -1.86
CA VAL A 215 5.27 -8.16 -0.86
C VAL A 215 4.72 -8.42 0.55
N ASP A 216 5.60 -8.75 1.49
CA ASP A 216 5.22 -9.16 2.85
C ASP A 216 4.93 -7.98 3.76
N LYS A 217 5.61 -6.85 3.55
CA LYS A 217 5.44 -5.62 4.32
C LYS A 217 5.42 -4.41 3.38
N ILE A 218 4.46 -3.51 3.56
CA ILE A 218 4.29 -2.33 2.72
C ILE A 218 4.21 -1.09 3.61
N LEU A 219 5.09 -0.13 3.38
CA LEU A 219 5.14 1.10 4.16
C LEU A 219 4.83 2.32 3.31
N VAL A 220 4.16 3.30 3.89
CA VAL A 220 4.01 4.64 3.28
C VAL A 220 5.31 5.40 3.45
N GLY A 221 5.92 5.83 2.34
CA GLY A 221 7.18 6.58 2.36
C GLY A 221 7.03 8.05 2.73
N ASP A 222 5.92 8.67 2.38
CA ASP A 222 5.63 10.08 2.66
C ASP A 222 5.04 10.31 4.06
N PHE A 223 4.82 11.59 4.44
CA PHE A 223 4.31 11.94 5.77
C PHE A 223 2.86 11.52 6.01
N GLU A 224 1.95 11.77 5.04
CA GLU A 224 0.52 11.56 5.28
C GLU A 224 -0.22 10.99 4.07
N LEU A 225 -1.20 10.15 4.40
CA LEU A 225 -2.26 9.69 3.51
C LEU A 225 -3.48 10.60 3.62
N SER A 226 -4.23 10.76 2.52
CA SER A 226 -5.53 11.40 2.54
C SER A 226 -6.55 10.59 3.34
N ASP A 227 -7.59 11.27 3.83
CA ASP A 227 -8.66 10.59 4.56
C ASP A 227 -9.36 9.54 3.68
N PHE A 228 -9.50 9.81 2.39
CA PHE A 228 -10.08 8.85 1.46
C PHE A 228 -9.18 7.61 1.27
N ALA A 229 -7.86 7.78 1.11
CA ALA A 229 -6.95 6.63 1.06
C ALA A 229 -7.06 5.78 2.34
N LEU A 230 -7.14 6.42 3.52
CA LEU A 230 -7.33 5.72 4.79
C LEU A 230 -8.67 4.97 4.86
N GLU A 231 -9.72 5.50 4.26
CA GLU A 231 -11.00 4.78 4.15
C GLU A 231 -10.89 3.56 3.22
N GLN A 232 -10.19 3.67 2.09
CA GLN A 232 -9.94 2.55 1.18
C GLN A 232 -9.17 1.43 1.89
N PHE A 233 -8.12 1.77 2.66
CA PHE A 233 -7.40 0.78 3.48
C PHE A 233 -8.32 0.12 4.51
N SER A 234 -9.10 0.92 5.26
CA SER A 234 -10.03 0.42 6.27
C SER A 234 -11.09 -0.50 5.66
N ALA A 235 -11.70 -0.10 4.54
CA ALA A 235 -12.71 -0.88 3.84
C ALA A 235 -12.19 -2.27 3.40
N LEU A 236 -10.96 -2.32 2.88
CA LEU A 236 -10.39 -3.59 2.45
C LEU A 236 -9.92 -4.46 3.62
N LEU A 237 -9.27 -3.87 4.63
CA LEU A 237 -8.62 -4.62 5.71
C LEU A 237 -9.61 -5.11 6.77
N HIS A 238 -10.61 -4.31 7.11
CA HIS A 238 -11.55 -4.63 8.18
C HIS A 238 -12.91 -5.12 7.66
N GLU A 239 -13.36 -4.60 6.51
CA GLU A 239 -14.69 -4.90 5.98
C GLU A 239 -14.65 -5.79 4.72
N GLY A 240 -13.47 -5.96 4.10
CA GLY A 240 -13.24 -6.92 3.03
C GLY A 240 -13.78 -6.48 1.66
N TYR A 241 -13.95 -5.18 1.40
CA TYR A 241 -14.39 -4.68 0.09
C TYR A 241 -13.48 -3.57 -0.46
N PHE A 242 -13.48 -3.44 -1.77
CA PHE A 242 -12.82 -2.33 -2.49
C PHE A 242 -13.76 -1.13 -2.52
N LEU A 243 -13.33 0.01 -1.98
CA LEU A 243 -14.04 1.29 -2.08
C LEU A 243 -13.53 2.03 -3.33
N ILE A 244 -14.43 2.35 -4.26
CA ILE A 244 -14.11 2.90 -5.57
C ILE A 244 -14.92 4.19 -5.78
N ARG A 245 -14.27 5.29 -6.13
CA ARG A 245 -14.95 6.56 -6.47
C ARG A 245 -15.44 6.56 -7.91
N ALA A 246 -16.62 7.14 -8.11
CA ALA A 246 -17.17 7.33 -9.44
C ALA A 246 -17.97 8.64 -9.55
N LYS A 247 -18.04 9.17 -10.78
CA LYS A 247 -18.95 10.27 -11.14
C LYS A 247 -20.21 9.71 -11.76
N SER A 248 -21.36 10.18 -11.28
CA SER A 248 -22.66 9.82 -11.85
C SER A 248 -22.95 10.66 -13.10
N PHE A 249 -23.62 10.05 -14.08
CA PHE A 249 -24.22 10.72 -15.25
C PHE A 249 -25.74 10.82 -15.14
N ILE A 250 -26.31 10.35 -14.04
CA ILE A 250 -27.74 10.35 -13.77
C ILE A 250 -28.03 10.94 -12.39
N GLU A 251 -29.27 11.39 -12.20
CA GLU A 251 -29.73 11.92 -10.91
C GLU A 251 -30.65 10.92 -10.15
N ASP A 252 -30.99 9.78 -10.77
CA ASP A 252 -31.86 8.76 -10.16
C ASP A 252 -31.16 8.11 -8.95
N LYS A 253 -31.53 8.59 -7.76
CA LYS A 253 -31.00 8.08 -6.49
C LYS A 253 -31.34 6.61 -6.25
N GLY A 254 -32.41 6.08 -6.84
CA GLY A 254 -32.76 4.67 -6.69
C GLY A 254 -31.70 3.75 -7.28
N VAL A 255 -31.24 4.06 -8.49
CA VAL A 255 -30.15 3.31 -9.16
C VAL A 255 -28.80 3.56 -8.49
N LEU A 256 -28.50 4.80 -8.11
CA LEU A 256 -27.22 5.15 -7.50
C LEU A 256 -27.04 4.47 -6.13
N ASN A 257 -28.08 4.45 -5.29
CA ASN A 257 -28.06 3.83 -3.96
C ASN A 257 -27.79 2.32 -4.01
N ILE A 258 -28.11 1.65 -5.10
CA ILE A 258 -27.79 0.22 -5.25
C ILE A 258 -26.28 0.00 -5.16
N LEU A 259 -25.48 0.79 -5.87
CA LEU A 259 -24.03 0.69 -5.91
C LEU A 259 -23.34 1.30 -4.68
N GLU A 260 -24.06 2.07 -3.89
CA GLU A 260 -23.60 2.51 -2.56
C GLU A 260 -23.70 1.41 -1.51
N ASN A 261 -24.40 0.31 -1.80
CA ASN A 261 -24.31 -0.91 -1.01
C ASN A 261 -23.14 -1.76 -1.48
N ILE A 262 -22.70 -2.69 -0.62
CA ILE A 262 -21.64 -3.63 -0.98
C ILE A 262 -22.14 -4.57 -2.07
N GLN A 263 -21.39 -4.66 -3.15
CA GLN A 263 -21.61 -5.54 -4.28
C GLN A 263 -20.55 -6.63 -4.31
N THR A 264 -20.87 -7.78 -4.90
CA THR A 264 -19.93 -8.87 -5.13
C THR A 264 -19.69 -9.05 -6.63
N ASN A 265 -18.43 -9.05 -7.07
CA ASN A 265 -18.10 -9.45 -8.43
C ASN A 265 -18.39 -10.95 -8.58
N ARG A 266 -19.12 -11.33 -9.61
CA ARG A 266 -19.47 -12.73 -9.87
C ARG A 266 -18.23 -13.65 -9.85
N LEU A 267 -18.40 -14.86 -9.33
CA LEU A 267 -17.31 -15.84 -9.21
C LEU A 267 -16.68 -16.17 -10.58
N ASP A 268 -17.52 -16.29 -11.63
CA ASP A 268 -17.12 -16.42 -13.02
C ASP A 268 -16.66 -15.07 -13.59
N SER A 269 -15.50 -14.58 -13.10
CA SER A 269 -14.96 -13.25 -13.42
C SER A 269 -14.81 -13.05 -14.92
N ALA A 270 -15.55 -12.06 -15.45
CA ALA A 270 -15.45 -11.72 -16.87
C ALA A 270 -14.10 -11.04 -17.21
N ARG A 271 -13.62 -11.20 -18.44
CA ARG A 271 -12.39 -10.57 -18.94
C ARG A 271 -12.53 -9.05 -18.96
N ASP A 272 -13.64 -8.55 -19.50
CA ASP A 272 -13.80 -7.13 -19.88
C ASP A 272 -14.59 -6.29 -18.89
N CYS A 273 -15.22 -6.91 -17.88
CA CYS A 273 -16.00 -6.17 -16.88
C CYS A 273 -16.02 -6.85 -15.50
N ILE A 274 -16.34 -6.05 -14.48
CA ILE A 274 -16.79 -6.50 -13.16
C ILE A 274 -18.32 -6.57 -13.25
N ARG A 275 -18.92 -7.65 -12.74
CA ARG A 275 -20.36 -7.89 -12.82
C ARG A 275 -20.95 -8.00 -11.43
N SER A 276 -21.90 -7.13 -11.07
CA SER A 276 -22.57 -7.22 -9.79
C SER A 276 -23.44 -8.48 -9.72
N MET A 277 -23.21 -9.32 -8.73
CA MET A 277 -24.03 -10.49 -8.45
C MET A 277 -25.42 -10.09 -7.93
N GLU A 278 -25.46 -9.09 -7.06
CA GLU A 278 -26.66 -8.59 -6.39
C GLU A 278 -27.65 -7.95 -7.37
N SER A 279 -27.15 -7.27 -8.41
CA SER A 279 -28.00 -6.66 -9.43
C SER A 279 -28.84 -7.69 -10.19
N ARG A 280 -28.37 -8.92 -10.28
CA ARG A 280 -29.06 -10.02 -10.96
C ARG A 280 -30.04 -10.75 -10.04
N GLU A 281 -29.69 -10.98 -8.78
CA GLU A 281 -30.50 -11.72 -7.82
C GLU A 281 -31.78 -10.97 -7.44
N TYR A 282 -31.67 -9.66 -7.24
CA TYR A 282 -32.79 -8.86 -6.77
C TYR A 282 -33.65 -8.30 -7.90
N GLY A 283 -33.26 -8.50 -9.16
CA GLY A 283 -33.95 -7.86 -10.29
C GLY A 283 -34.13 -6.37 -9.99
N LEU A 284 -33.07 -5.75 -9.49
CA LEU A 284 -33.04 -4.46 -8.78
C LEU A 284 -33.73 -3.32 -9.53
N ILE A 285 -34.02 -3.55 -10.78
CA ILE A 285 -34.78 -2.67 -11.65
C ILE A 285 -36.04 -3.43 -12.16
N GLY A 286 -36.33 -4.61 -11.59
CA GLY A 286 -37.28 -5.57 -12.12
C GLY A 286 -38.76 -5.23 -11.99
N LYS A 287 -39.15 -4.18 -11.27
CA LYS A 287 -40.56 -3.76 -11.19
C LYS A 287 -40.93 -2.76 -12.29
N ASN A 288 -39.95 -2.02 -12.83
CA ASN A 288 -40.14 -1.09 -13.94
C ASN A 288 -39.11 -1.37 -15.04
N PRO A 289 -39.47 -1.34 -16.33
CA PRO A 289 -38.54 -1.51 -17.41
C PRO A 289 -37.48 -0.42 -17.36
N VAL A 290 -36.19 -0.83 -17.52
CA VAL A 290 -35.08 0.11 -17.70
C VAL A 290 -35.13 0.65 -19.10
N GLU A 291 -35.65 1.86 -19.26
CA GLU A 291 -35.73 2.49 -20.58
C GLU A 291 -34.32 2.76 -21.14
N PRO A 292 -34.13 2.63 -22.48
CA PRO A 292 -32.90 3.00 -23.12
C PRO A 292 -32.60 4.50 -22.96
N PHE A 293 -31.42 4.82 -22.42
CA PHE A 293 -30.89 6.18 -22.37
C PHE A 293 -29.34 6.12 -22.32
N HIS A 294 -28.67 7.18 -22.73
CA HIS A 294 -27.21 7.35 -22.60
C HIS A 294 -26.41 6.15 -23.14
N MET A 295 -26.85 5.63 -24.28
CA MET A 295 -26.19 4.53 -24.99
C MET A 295 -24.99 5.05 -25.76
N ILE A 296 -23.90 5.24 -25.05
CA ILE A 296 -22.64 5.84 -25.56
C ILE A 296 -21.51 4.84 -25.46
N LYS A 297 -20.35 5.19 -26.04
CA LYS A 297 -19.12 4.40 -25.94
C LYS A 297 -18.77 4.12 -24.47
N ARG A 298 -18.52 2.87 -24.17
CA ARG A 298 -18.20 2.38 -22.81
C ARG A 298 -16.69 2.36 -22.62
N ASN A 299 -16.11 3.51 -22.28
CA ASN A 299 -14.70 3.58 -21.95
C ASN A 299 -14.39 2.81 -20.67
N VAL A 300 -13.11 2.43 -20.46
CA VAL A 300 -12.68 1.78 -19.20
C VAL A 300 -13.17 2.55 -17.98
N GLY A 301 -13.72 1.84 -17.01
CA GLY A 301 -14.33 2.42 -15.81
C GLY A 301 -15.80 2.84 -15.99
N SER A 302 -16.43 2.70 -17.18
CA SER A 302 -17.85 2.97 -17.33
C SER A 302 -18.67 2.05 -16.45
N ILE A 303 -19.61 2.64 -15.70
CA ILE A 303 -20.60 1.91 -14.91
C ILE A 303 -21.86 1.85 -15.74
N THR A 304 -22.37 0.66 -15.99
CA THR A 304 -23.44 0.40 -16.94
C THR A 304 -24.61 -0.38 -16.33
N VAL A 305 -25.80 -0.19 -16.89
CA VAL A 305 -27.00 -0.97 -16.58
C VAL A 305 -27.62 -1.46 -17.90
N ASP A 306 -27.85 -2.75 -17.99
CA ASP A 306 -28.53 -3.35 -19.16
C ASP A 306 -29.99 -2.88 -19.21
N ASN A 307 -30.41 -2.32 -20.36
CA ASN A 307 -31.78 -1.83 -20.52
C ASN A 307 -32.73 -2.92 -21.03
N LYS A 308 -34.02 -2.59 -21.17
CA LYS A 308 -35.10 -3.53 -21.55
C LYS A 308 -34.84 -4.29 -22.85
N ASN A 309 -34.05 -3.71 -23.76
CA ASN A 309 -33.70 -4.34 -25.04
C ASN A 309 -32.74 -5.55 -24.88
N TYR A 310 -32.14 -5.73 -23.68
CA TYR A 310 -31.31 -6.88 -23.37
C TYR A 310 -32.10 -8.09 -22.82
N GLY A 311 -33.46 -7.94 -22.72
CA GLY A 311 -34.33 -9.02 -22.30
C GLY A 311 -33.99 -9.54 -20.88
N ARG A 312 -33.67 -10.83 -20.77
CA ARG A 312 -33.39 -11.46 -19.46
C ARG A 312 -32.22 -10.88 -18.69
N TYR A 313 -31.38 -10.04 -19.30
CA TYR A 313 -30.24 -9.37 -18.65
C TYR A 313 -30.58 -7.98 -18.17
N GLN A 314 -31.79 -7.47 -18.45
CA GLN A 314 -32.26 -6.17 -17.99
C GLN A 314 -31.92 -5.96 -16.50
N GLY A 315 -31.32 -4.85 -16.18
CA GLY A 315 -30.96 -4.48 -14.82
C GLY A 315 -29.58 -5.00 -14.35
N GLU A 316 -28.86 -5.80 -15.15
CA GLU A 316 -27.52 -6.22 -14.78
C GLU A 316 -26.57 -5.00 -14.75
N ILE A 317 -25.87 -4.82 -13.62
CA ILE A 317 -24.91 -3.73 -13.43
C ILE A 317 -23.50 -4.25 -13.66
N GLN A 318 -22.71 -3.49 -14.44
CA GLN A 318 -21.32 -3.83 -14.76
C GLN A 318 -20.40 -2.61 -14.66
N ILE A 319 -19.11 -2.84 -14.43
CA ILE A 319 -18.06 -1.83 -14.53
C ILE A 319 -17.03 -2.33 -15.55
N THR A 320 -16.81 -1.57 -16.62
CA THR A 320 -15.90 -1.98 -17.70
C THR A 320 -14.44 -1.90 -17.26
N LYS A 321 -13.65 -2.93 -17.61
CA LYS A 321 -12.20 -3.00 -17.41
C LYS A 321 -11.40 -2.66 -18.68
N THR A 322 -12.10 -2.60 -19.80
CA THR A 322 -11.56 -2.26 -21.13
C THR A 322 -12.49 -1.27 -21.84
N ASN A 323 -12.00 -0.67 -22.91
CA ASN A 323 -12.87 0.13 -23.79
C ASN A 323 -13.75 -0.79 -24.62
N LEU A 324 -15.04 -0.54 -24.60
CA LEU A 324 -16.05 -1.25 -25.39
C LEU A 324 -16.85 -0.25 -26.23
N ASP A 325 -17.34 -0.72 -27.36
CA ASP A 325 -18.17 0.11 -28.26
C ASP A 325 -19.55 0.41 -27.61
N GLU A 326 -20.26 1.36 -28.18
CA GLU A 326 -21.65 1.65 -27.83
C GLU A 326 -22.54 0.41 -28.12
N ASP A 327 -23.57 0.24 -27.29
CA ASP A 327 -24.55 -0.82 -27.45
C ASP A 327 -25.94 -0.27 -27.11
N ALA A 328 -26.87 -0.36 -28.05
CA ALA A 328 -28.25 0.10 -27.87
C ALA A 328 -29.01 -0.57 -26.71
N LYS A 329 -28.46 -1.63 -26.14
CA LYS A 329 -29.04 -2.39 -25.02
C LYS A 329 -28.42 -2.05 -23.68
N VAL A 330 -27.43 -1.13 -23.64
CA VAL A 330 -26.62 -0.82 -22.44
C VAL A 330 -26.60 0.68 -22.18
N ASN A 331 -27.09 1.07 -21.01
CA ASN A 331 -27.06 2.45 -20.53
C ASN A 331 -25.77 2.71 -19.73
N VAL A 332 -25.10 3.82 -19.97
CA VAL A 332 -23.95 4.26 -19.16
C VAL A 332 -24.44 5.24 -18.10
N ILE A 333 -24.37 4.86 -16.82
CA ILE A 333 -24.89 5.62 -15.69
C ILE A 333 -23.85 6.41 -14.92
N GLY A 334 -22.57 6.16 -15.19
CA GLY A 334 -21.47 6.85 -14.54
C GLY A 334 -20.12 6.31 -14.98
N ARG A 335 -19.05 6.85 -14.39
CA ARG A 335 -17.68 6.39 -14.65
C ARG A 335 -16.81 6.49 -13.40
N VAL A 336 -16.02 5.47 -13.17
CA VAL A 336 -14.96 5.46 -12.15
C VAL A 336 -13.96 6.59 -12.43
N VAL A 337 -13.51 7.28 -11.39
CA VAL A 337 -12.50 8.35 -11.54
C VAL A 337 -11.16 7.79 -12.02
N GLU A 338 -10.39 8.59 -12.75
CA GLU A 338 -9.15 8.15 -13.38
C GLU A 338 -8.16 7.52 -12.38
N GLU A 339 -8.07 8.08 -11.17
CA GLU A 339 -7.17 7.60 -10.12
C GLU A 339 -7.55 6.21 -9.59
N ASP A 340 -8.82 5.82 -9.68
CA ASP A 340 -9.32 4.54 -9.17
C ASP A 340 -9.49 3.48 -10.30
N ILE A 341 -9.41 3.87 -11.58
CA ILE A 341 -9.46 2.93 -12.71
C ILE A 341 -8.44 1.80 -12.55
N PRO A 342 -7.17 2.05 -12.15
CA PRO A 342 -6.19 0.99 -11.98
C PRO A 342 -6.54 -0.04 -10.88
N LEU A 343 -7.50 0.25 -9.98
CA LEU A 343 -7.98 -0.69 -8.97
C LEU A 343 -8.84 -1.81 -9.57
N LEU A 344 -9.53 -1.55 -10.69
CA LEU A 344 -10.50 -2.48 -11.27
C LEU A 344 -9.90 -3.85 -11.59
N LYS A 345 -8.62 -3.91 -11.94
CA LYS A 345 -7.91 -5.16 -12.23
C LYS A 345 -7.73 -6.07 -11.00
N TYR A 346 -7.86 -5.51 -9.78
CA TYR A 346 -7.73 -6.26 -8.52
C TYR A 346 -9.07 -6.76 -7.98
N VAL A 347 -10.19 -6.26 -8.48
CA VAL A 347 -11.54 -6.75 -8.13
C VAL A 347 -11.81 -8.05 -8.88
N LYS A 348 -11.31 -9.16 -8.35
CA LYS A 348 -11.46 -10.51 -8.93
C LYS A 348 -12.83 -11.11 -8.61
N GLY A 349 -13.15 -12.27 -9.22
CA GLY A 349 -14.36 -13.02 -8.91
C GLY A 349 -14.48 -13.32 -7.41
N GLY A 350 -15.65 -13.06 -6.84
CA GLY A 350 -15.93 -13.18 -5.41
C GLY A 350 -15.46 -12.00 -4.56
N ASN A 351 -14.68 -11.06 -5.10
CA ASN A 351 -14.33 -9.87 -4.33
C ASN A 351 -15.52 -8.93 -4.21
N LYS A 352 -15.62 -8.32 -3.03
CA LYS A 352 -16.62 -7.29 -2.76
C LYS A 352 -16.11 -5.91 -3.13
N PHE A 353 -17.01 -5.05 -3.59
CA PHE A 353 -16.73 -3.65 -3.93
C PHE A 353 -17.91 -2.76 -3.58
N LYS A 354 -17.67 -1.47 -3.46
CA LYS A 354 -18.66 -0.44 -3.20
C LYS A 354 -18.31 0.81 -3.98
N ILE A 355 -19.29 1.43 -4.60
CA ILE A 355 -19.10 2.71 -5.29
C ILE A 355 -19.41 3.86 -4.33
N ARG A 356 -18.52 4.85 -4.33
CA ARG A 356 -18.77 6.16 -3.75
C ARG A 356 -18.95 7.18 -4.87
N TRP A 357 -20.16 7.69 -5.02
CA TRP A 357 -20.44 8.78 -5.94
C TRP A 357 -19.86 10.11 -5.42
N ILE A 358 -19.19 10.89 -6.29
CA ILE A 358 -18.58 12.19 -5.98
C ILE A 358 -19.00 13.25 -6.99
#